data_10c1f27c55a2b6bd4dcfac3c0d4468dc
#
_entry.id   10c1f27c55a2b6bd4dcfac3c0d4468dc
#
_cell.length_a   1.000
_cell.length_b   1.000
_cell.length_c   1.000
_cell.angle_alpha   90.00
_cell.angle_beta   90.00
_cell.angle_gamma   90.00
#
_symmetry.space_group_name_H-M   'P 1'
#
loop_
_entity.id
_entity.type
_entity.pdbx_description
1 polymer ?
#
loop_
_entity_poly.entity_id
_entity_poly.type
_entity_poly.pdbx_seq_one_letter_code
_entity_poly.pdbx_strand_id
1 'polypeptide(L)'
;MSGEHGKERTTVVGELAGPVGLVAGSGGSVYLTEAFAGQVSKVDGGGQKTVVAKDLKMPEGIALAQDGKLIVAEVGARRIIQIDPQSGAVTEIASGLPIGLAGAPGGLPTHIPTGVGVGGSGTIYFSSDIENAIYKITKKQ
;
A
#
# COMPACT_ATOMS: atom_id res chain seq x y z
N MET A 1 21.35 24.46 -15.59
CA MET A 1 20.90 24.02 -15.50
C MET A 1 20.27 23.83 -15.58
N SER A 2 20.11 23.64 -15.79
CA SER A 2 19.38 23.49 -15.77
C SER A 2 18.66 23.03 -15.26
N GLY A 3 18.88 23.27 -14.65
CA GLY A 3 18.02 22.65 -13.77
C GLY A 3 16.76 22.56 -14.30
N GLU A 4 16.68 23.18 -15.15
CA GLU A 4 15.55 23.22 -15.72
C GLU A 4 14.99 21.95 -15.90
N HIS A 5 15.53 21.15 -16.44
CA HIS A 5 14.96 19.91 -16.54
C HIS A 5 15.75 18.97 -15.79
N GLY A 6 16.68 19.45 -15.19
CA GLY A 6 17.41 18.59 -14.34
C GLY A 6 16.76 18.53 -13.03
N LYS A 7 15.72 17.83 -12.92
CA LYS A 7 15.13 17.64 -11.63
C LYS A 7 16.02 16.76 -10.81
N GLU A 8 16.45 17.28 -9.69
CA GLU A 8 17.25 16.51 -8.77
C GLU A 8 16.36 15.55 -7.98
N ARG A 9 16.85 14.36 -7.76
CA ARG A 9 16.21 13.46 -6.82
C ARG A 9 16.94 13.55 -5.49
N THR A 10 16.17 13.57 -4.42
CA THR A 10 16.71 13.57 -3.07
C THR A 10 16.22 12.32 -2.37
N THR A 11 17.13 11.63 -1.69
CA THR A 11 16.75 10.48 -0.87
C THR A 11 16.09 10.97 0.41
N VAL A 12 14.81 10.65 0.57
CA VAL A 12 14.07 10.99 1.78
C VAL A 12 14.34 9.98 2.88
N VAL A 13 14.33 8.70 2.54
CA VAL A 13 14.62 7.60 3.45
C VAL A 13 15.18 6.46 2.62
N GLY A 14 16.10 5.70 3.20
CA GLY A 14 16.70 4.54 2.54
C GLY A 14 16.54 3.28 3.36
N GLU A 15 17.16 2.21 2.89
CA GLU A 15 17.22 0.92 3.59
C GLU A 15 15.84 0.33 3.89
N LEU A 16 14.92 0.44 2.91
CA LEU A 16 13.58 -0.10 3.04
C LEU A 16 13.54 -1.54 2.54
N ALA A 17 12.63 -2.32 3.10
CA ALA A 17 12.50 -3.75 2.77
C ALA A 17 11.35 -3.97 1.79
N GLY A 18 11.64 -3.77 0.50
CA GLY A 18 10.66 -3.99 -0.56
C GLY A 18 9.54 -2.95 -0.57
N PRO A 19 9.89 -1.65 -0.69
CA PRO A 19 8.83 -0.64 -0.78
C PRO A 19 8.06 -0.80 -2.09
N VAL A 20 6.74 -0.84 -2.01
CA VAL A 20 5.89 -1.04 -3.18
C VAL A 20 4.97 0.14 -3.40
N GLY A 21 4.12 0.47 -2.42
CA GLY A 21 3.17 1.55 -2.55
C GLY A 21 3.47 2.67 -1.59
N LEU A 22 3.07 3.88 -1.97
CA LEU A 22 3.18 5.01 -1.08
C LEU A 22 2.04 5.98 -1.33
N VAL A 23 1.70 6.76 -0.32
CA VAL A 23 0.66 7.77 -0.40
C VAL A 23 1.07 8.94 0.47
N ALA A 24 0.83 10.16 -0.02
CA ALA A 24 1.15 11.36 0.73
C ALA A 24 0.16 11.55 1.87
N GLY A 25 0.68 11.85 3.04
CA GLY A 25 -0.12 12.25 4.19
C GLY A 25 -0.06 13.75 4.39
N SER A 26 -0.46 14.21 5.56
CA SER A 26 -0.42 15.62 5.90
C SER A 26 0.98 16.03 6.37
N GLY A 27 1.29 17.33 6.27
CA GLY A 27 2.51 17.89 6.85
C GLY A 27 3.80 17.39 6.21
N GLY A 28 3.77 17.03 4.93
CA GLY A 28 4.96 16.54 4.26
C GLY A 28 5.30 15.10 4.56
N SER A 29 4.43 14.37 5.22
CA SER A 29 4.66 12.97 5.52
C SER A 29 4.18 12.07 4.38
N VAL A 30 4.70 10.85 4.34
CA VAL A 30 4.21 9.82 3.42
C VAL A 30 4.02 8.52 4.19
N TYR A 31 3.05 7.75 3.76
CA TYR A 31 2.86 6.38 4.24
C TYR A 31 3.30 5.43 3.13
N LEU A 32 3.91 4.32 3.48
CA LEU A 32 4.39 3.37 2.49
C LEU A 32 4.24 1.94 2.99
N THR A 33 4.15 1.02 2.03
CA THR A 33 4.18 -0.41 2.34
C THR A 33 5.60 -0.91 2.12
N GLU A 34 6.08 -1.73 3.05
CA GLU A 34 7.33 -2.47 2.90
C GLU A 34 6.98 -3.95 2.83
N ALA A 35 6.80 -4.43 1.60
CA ALA A 35 6.22 -5.75 1.36
C ALA A 35 7.04 -6.87 1.99
N PHE A 36 8.37 -6.80 1.90
CA PHE A 36 9.21 -7.87 2.40
C PHE A 36 9.35 -7.83 3.92
N ALA A 37 9.16 -6.68 4.54
CA ALA A 37 9.16 -6.58 5.98
C ALA A 37 7.77 -6.82 6.58
N GLY A 38 6.74 -6.87 5.74
CA GLY A 38 5.38 -7.07 6.22
C GLY A 38 4.86 -5.93 7.06
N GLN A 39 5.13 -4.70 6.66
CA GLN A 39 4.76 -3.55 7.48
C GLN A 39 4.34 -2.34 6.66
N VAL A 40 3.62 -1.45 7.31
CA VAL A 40 3.31 -0.12 6.79
C VAL A 40 4.03 0.88 7.68
N SER A 41 4.72 1.82 7.05
CA SER A 41 5.51 2.80 7.76
C SER A 41 5.10 4.22 7.38
N LYS A 42 5.38 5.15 8.27
CA LYS A 42 5.21 6.58 8.03
C LYS A 42 6.58 7.22 8.03
N VAL A 43 6.83 8.07 7.05
CA VAL A 43 8.06 8.88 7.00
C VAL A 43 7.64 10.34 7.07
N ASP A 44 8.15 11.07 8.07
CA ASP A 44 7.79 12.47 8.22
C ASP A 44 8.64 13.36 7.30
N GLY A 45 8.38 14.66 7.31
CA GLY A 45 9.07 15.60 6.44
C GLY A 45 10.57 15.68 6.67
N GLY A 46 11.05 15.21 7.82
CA GLY A 46 12.48 15.15 8.14
C GLY A 46 13.14 13.82 7.81
N GLY A 47 12.40 12.88 7.21
CA GLY A 47 12.95 11.58 6.86
C GLY A 47 12.92 10.56 7.99
N GLN A 48 12.26 10.85 9.09
CA GLN A 48 12.16 9.94 10.22
C GLN A 48 11.08 8.90 9.96
N LYS A 49 11.46 7.62 10.02
CA LYS A 49 10.54 6.52 9.76
C LYS A 49 9.98 5.96 11.06
N THR A 50 8.68 5.74 11.08
CA THR A 50 7.96 5.11 12.19
C THR A 50 7.11 3.98 11.63
N VAL A 51 7.14 2.80 12.25
CA VAL A 51 6.29 1.68 11.82
C VAL A 51 4.88 1.93 12.33
N VAL A 52 3.91 1.92 11.42
CA VAL A 52 2.49 2.14 11.73
C VAL A 52 1.80 0.82 12.06
N ALA A 53 2.05 -0.22 11.25
CA ALA A 53 1.47 -1.55 11.46
C ALA A 53 2.45 -2.58 10.95
N LYS A 54 2.51 -3.74 11.61
CA LYS A 54 3.45 -4.80 11.27
C LYS A 54 2.75 -6.17 11.29
N ASP A 55 3.53 -7.21 11.05
CA ASP A 55 3.03 -8.59 10.99
C ASP A 55 1.98 -8.77 9.90
N LEU A 56 2.16 -8.07 8.80
CA LEU A 56 1.32 -8.17 7.62
C LEU A 56 1.98 -9.11 6.60
N LYS A 57 1.16 -9.68 5.73
CA LYS A 57 1.66 -10.60 4.70
C LYS A 57 1.65 -9.90 3.36
N MET A 58 2.83 -9.48 2.90
CA MET A 58 3.02 -8.85 1.59
C MET A 58 2.07 -7.68 1.37
N PRO A 59 2.12 -6.62 2.20
CA PRO A 59 1.34 -5.42 1.93
C PRO A 59 1.90 -4.71 0.70
N GLU A 60 1.03 -4.31 -0.23
CA GLU A 60 1.46 -3.72 -1.49
C GLU A 60 0.79 -2.38 -1.76
N GLY A 61 -0.38 -2.36 -2.39
CA GLY A 61 -1.06 -1.10 -2.67
C GLY A 61 -1.55 -0.42 -1.40
N ILE A 62 -1.51 0.90 -1.41
CA ILE A 62 -1.95 1.69 -0.26
C ILE A 62 -2.65 2.95 -0.76
N ALA A 63 -3.73 3.34 -0.08
CA ALA A 63 -4.46 4.55 -0.37
C ALA A 63 -4.87 5.22 0.93
N LEU A 64 -5.06 6.52 0.88
CA LEU A 64 -5.50 7.30 2.03
C LEU A 64 -6.97 7.68 1.84
N ALA A 65 -7.82 7.25 2.75
CA ALA A 65 -9.23 7.60 2.73
C ALA A 65 -9.47 8.99 3.31
N GLN A 66 -10.63 9.56 3.03
CA GLN A 66 -10.93 10.92 3.48
C GLN A 66 -10.94 11.06 5.00
N ASP A 67 -11.27 9.98 5.69
CA ASP A 67 -11.29 9.99 7.17
C ASP A 67 -9.90 9.81 7.79
N GLY A 68 -8.85 9.75 6.96
CA GLY A 68 -7.48 9.58 7.43
C GLY A 68 -7.05 8.15 7.64
N LYS A 69 -7.91 7.19 7.42
CA LYS A 69 -7.53 5.78 7.52
C LYS A 69 -6.78 5.34 6.27
N LEU A 70 -5.90 4.37 6.43
CA LEU A 70 -5.17 3.79 5.32
C LEU A 70 -5.87 2.54 4.83
N ILE A 71 -5.96 2.41 3.51
CA ILE A 71 -6.51 1.20 2.87
C ILE A 71 -5.35 0.50 2.20
N VAL A 72 -5.13 -0.77 2.53
CA VAL A 72 -3.95 -1.51 2.11
C VAL A 72 -4.36 -2.86 1.53
N ALA A 73 -3.74 -3.22 0.41
CA ALA A 73 -3.89 -4.55 -0.14
C ALA A 73 -2.85 -5.46 0.53
N GLU A 74 -3.30 -6.33 1.40
CA GLU A 74 -2.45 -7.31 2.06
C GLU A 74 -2.47 -8.60 1.23
N VAL A 75 -1.61 -8.64 0.24
CA VAL A 75 -1.68 -9.59 -0.85
C VAL A 75 -1.43 -11.02 -0.38
N GLY A 76 -0.50 -11.23 0.53
CA GLY A 76 -0.21 -12.57 1.04
C GLY A 76 -1.36 -13.19 1.82
N ALA A 77 -2.27 -12.37 2.32
CA ALA A 77 -3.47 -12.83 3.00
C ALA A 77 -4.72 -12.72 2.11
N ARG A 78 -4.55 -12.25 0.87
CA ARG A 78 -5.63 -12.09 -0.12
C ARG A 78 -6.78 -11.27 0.41
N ARG A 79 -6.46 -10.14 1.07
CA ARG A 79 -7.49 -9.31 1.67
C ARG A 79 -7.14 -7.82 1.53
N ILE A 80 -8.17 -6.99 1.68
CA ILE A 80 -8.04 -5.55 1.81
C ILE A 80 -8.27 -5.21 3.28
N ILE A 81 -7.38 -4.43 3.86
CA ILE A 81 -7.46 -4.03 5.26
C ILE A 81 -7.50 -2.51 5.37
N GLN A 82 -8.02 -2.06 6.51
CA GLN A 82 -8.00 -0.67 6.90
C GLN A 82 -7.11 -0.53 8.13
N ILE A 83 -6.24 0.46 8.12
CA ILE A 83 -5.33 0.71 9.23
C ILE A 83 -5.58 2.11 9.75
N ASP A 84 -5.76 2.22 11.07
CA ASP A 84 -5.79 3.52 11.74
C ASP A 84 -4.33 3.92 11.98
N PRO A 85 -3.84 4.98 11.33
CA PRO A 85 -2.40 5.30 11.45
C PRO A 85 -2.01 5.84 12.82
N GLN A 86 -2.97 6.21 13.66
CA GLN A 86 -2.64 6.70 14.99
C GLN A 86 -2.53 5.58 16.02
N SER A 87 -3.37 4.58 15.92
CA SER A 87 -3.35 3.45 16.86
C SER A 87 -2.66 2.23 16.30
N GLY A 88 -2.54 2.13 14.97
CA GLY A 88 -2.03 0.93 14.32
C GLY A 88 -3.08 -0.18 14.19
N ALA A 89 -4.32 0.09 14.58
CA ALA A 89 -5.37 -0.92 14.55
C ALA A 89 -5.69 -1.34 13.11
N VAL A 90 -5.75 -2.65 12.88
CA VAL A 90 -6.00 -3.24 11.58
C VAL A 90 -7.38 -3.86 11.57
N THR A 91 -8.19 -3.49 10.58
CA THR A 91 -9.54 -4.01 10.39
C THR A 91 -9.64 -4.62 9.00
N GLU A 92 -10.16 -5.83 8.90
CA GLU A 92 -10.36 -6.45 7.60
C GLU A 92 -11.59 -5.87 6.92
N ILE A 93 -11.44 -5.45 5.67
CA ILE A 93 -12.53 -4.92 4.85
C ILE A 93 -13.15 -6.04 4.01
N ALA A 94 -12.31 -6.82 3.35
CA ALA A 94 -12.75 -7.93 2.49
C ALA A 94 -11.63 -8.96 2.39
N SER A 95 -11.99 -10.23 2.27
CA SER A 95 -11.02 -11.33 2.20
C SER A 95 -11.41 -12.30 1.10
N GLY A 96 -10.54 -13.27 0.85
CA GLY A 96 -10.77 -14.25 -0.21
C GLY A 96 -10.76 -13.62 -1.59
N LEU A 97 -9.96 -12.58 -1.79
CA LEU A 97 -9.96 -11.81 -3.02
C LEU A 97 -9.03 -12.44 -4.07
N PRO A 98 -9.31 -12.22 -5.37
CA PRO A 98 -8.47 -12.78 -6.44
C PRO A 98 -7.21 -11.94 -6.66
N ILE A 99 -6.34 -11.92 -5.67
CA ILE A 99 -5.06 -11.21 -5.69
C ILE A 99 -3.96 -12.15 -5.22
N GLY A 100 -2.72 -11.83 -5.55
CA GLY A 100 -1.59 -12.62 -5.14
C GLY A 100 -1.28 -13.76 -6.10
N LEU A 101 -1.06 -13.44 -7.36
CA LEU A 101 -0.70 -14.44 -8.36
C LEU A 101 0.59 -15.15 -7.98
N ALA A 102 0.54 -16.47 -7.89
CA ALA A 102 1.72 -17.26 -7.61
C ALA A 102 2.59 -17.38 -8.86
N GLY A 103 3.91 -17.37 -8.66
CA GLY A 103 4.83 -17.64 -9.74
C GLY A 103 4.71 -19.08 -10.23
N ALA A 104 5.17 -19.34 -11.45
CA ALA A 104 5.14 -20.69 -12.00
C ALA A 104 6.07 -21.60 -11.20
N PRO A 105 5.71 -22.88 -11.01
CA PRO A 105 6.58 -23.82 -10.32
C PRO A 105 7.94 -23.90 -11.00
N GLY A 106 9.00 -23.75 -10.23
CA GLY A 106 10.35 -23.80 -10.74
C GLY A 106 10.80 -22.55 -11.48
N GLY A 107 9.95 -21.54 -11.63
CA GLY A 107 10.31 -20.28 -12.25
C GLY A 107 10.60 -19.20 -11.23
N LEU A 108 11.06 -18.05 -11.72
CA LEU A 108 11.20 -16.88 -10.87
C LEU A 108 9.83 -16.42 -10.41
N PRO A 109 9.71 -15.96 -9.16
CA PRO A 109 8.44 -15.42 -8.71
C PRO A 109 8.07 -14.21 -9.57
N THR A 110 6.97 -14.32 -10.29
CA THR A 110 6.44 -13.17 -10.98
C THR A 110 5.60 -12.43 -9.98
N HIS A 111 6.06 -11.27 -9.61
CA HIS A 111 5.37 -10.48 -8.63
C HIS A 111 4.74 -9.28 -9.31
N ILE A 112 3.42 -9.31 -9.44
CA ILE A 112 2.67 -8.18 -9.99
C ILE A 112 1.99 -7.48 -8.83
N PRO A 113 2.39 -6.26 -8.51
CA PRO A 113 1.80 -5.56 -7.37
C PRO A 113 0.32 -5.27 -7.55
N THR A 114 -0.43 -5.38 -6.46
CA THR A 114 -1.84 -5.04 -6.43
C THR A 114 -2.00 -3.60 -5.98
N GLY A 115 -2.65 -2.80 -6.81
CA GLY A 115 -2.95 -1.42 -6.50
C GLY A 115 -4.28 -1.29 -5.80
N VAL A 116 -4.44 -0.23 -5.04
CA VAL A 116 -5.69 0.09 -4.37
C VAL A 116 -5.92 1.59 -4.45
N GLY A 117 -7.18 1.99 -4.57
CA GLY A 117 -7.57 3.39 -4.59
C GLY A 117 -8.86 3.60 -3.85
N VAL A 118 -9.10 4.84 -3.42
CA VAL A 118 -10.33 5.19 -2.71
C VAL A 118 -10.98 6.34 -3.44
N GLY A 119 -12.24 6.16 -3.85
CA GLY A 119 -13.02 7.21 -4.50
C GLY A 119 -13.60 8.19 -3.50
N GLY A 120 -14.15 9.28 -4.00
CA GLY A 120 -14.68 10.36 -3.17
C GLY A 120 -15.84 9.96 -2.27
N SER A 121 -16.56 8.90 -2.62
CA SER A 121 -17.65 8.39 -1.80
C SER A 121 -17.22 7.29 -0.83
N GLY A 122 -15.93 7.02 -0.75
CA GLY A 122 -15.41 5.95 0.09
C GLY A 122 -15.38 4.60 -0.57
N THR A 123 -15.74 4.50 -1.85
CA THR A 123 -15.63 3.26 -2.60
C THR A 123 -14.18 2.87 -2.76
N ILE A 124 -13.87 1.62 -2.45
CA ILE A 124 -12.52 1.09 -2.57
C ILE A 124 -12.39 0.34 -3.88
N TYR A 125 -11.32 0.63 -4.62
CA TYR A 125 -10.99 -0.07 -5.85
C TYR A 125 -9.70 -0.83 -5.67
N PHE A 126 -9.60 -2.01 -6.26
CA PHE A 126 -8.33 -2.75 -6.25
C PHE A 126 -8.14 -3.47 -7.59
N SER A 127 -6.89 -3.68 -7.95
CA SER A 127 -6.55 -4.43 -9.16
C SER A 127 -6.38 -5.90 -8.82
N SER A 128 -6.91 -6.77 -9.68
CA SER A 128 -6.73 -8.21 -9.56
C SER A 128 -5.71 -8.65 -10.58
N ASP A 129 -4.57 -9.12 -10.12
CA ASP A 129 -3.54 -9.68 -11.00
C ASP A 129 -3.92 -11.08 -11.49
N ILE A 130 -4.74 -11.80 -10.75
CA ILE A 130 -5.21 -13.13 -11.13
C ILE A 130 -6.21 -13.06 -12.26
N GLU A 131 -7.12 -12.10 -12.21
CA GLU A 131 -8.23 -12.02 -13.17
C GLU A 131 -8.08 -10.87 -14.17
N ASN A 132 -7.00 -10.11 -14.06
CA ASN A 132 -6.73 -8.97 -14.95
C ASN A 132 -7.89 -7.99 -15.00
N ALA A 133 -8.40 -7.63 -13.84
CA ALA A 133 -9.60 -6.80 -13.72
C ALA A 133 -9.44 -5.79 -12.59
N ILE A 134 -10.30 -4.78 -12.62
CA ILE A 134 -10.42 -3.83 -11.52
C ILE A 134 -11.75 -4.11 -10.84
N TYR A 135 -11.72 -4.27 -9.54
CA TYR A 135 -12.90 -4.49 -8.72
C TYR A 135 -13.15 -3.32 -7.79
N LYS A 136 -14.37 -3.18 -7.36
CA LYS A 136 -14.70 -2.19 -6.36
C LYS A 136 -15.43 -2.85 -5.19
N ILE A 137 -15.20 -2.30 -4.01
CA ILE A 137 -15.88 -2.71 -2.79
C ILE A 137 -16.71 -1.53 -2.32
N THR A 138 -18.03 -1.73 -2.21
CA THR A 138 -18.92 -0.70 -1.71
C THR A 138 -19.47 -1.14 -0.36
N LYS A 139 -19.69 -0.16 0.51
CA LYS A 139 -20.32 -0.45 1.78
C LYS A 139 -21.75 -0.86 1.55
N LYS A 140 -22.16 -1.96 2.19
CA LYS A 140 -23.56 -2.30 2.26
C LYS A 140 -24.25 -1.38 3.24
N GLN A 141 -25.41 -0.97 2.86
CA GLN A 141 -26.23 -0.13 3.73
C GLN A 141 -27.04 -0.96 4.70
#